data_fafae57120c58b59df454f390ed9d489
#
_entry.id   fafae57120c58b59df454f390ed9d489
#
_cell.length_a   1.000
_cell.length_b   1.000
_cell.length_c   1.000
_cell.angle_alpha   90.00
_cell.angle_beta   90.00
_cell.angle_gamma   90.00
#
_symmetry.space_group_name_H-M   'P 1'
#
loop_
_entity.id
_entity.type
_entity.pdbx_description
1 polymer ?
#
loop_
_entity_poly.entity_id
_entity_poly.type
_entity_poly.pdbx_seq_one_letter_code
_entity_poly.pdbx_strand_id
1 'polypeptide(L)'
;SDGSSPVKTLSSTEHPIATTDRQQTTAHTSETADNQDDFDIQFFPEGGHLLPLGAQVVAFKAIGTDGLSVEVTGKVFDSAGRFVTELASIHKGMGRFSLTPQYGQRYYAEVTAQNGTIRKVELPEVERSGCSLTVANWRRLLCYMSATPDLDPERLAIMILCRGKILASE
;
A
#
# COMPACT_ATOMS: atom_id res chain seq x y z
N SER A 1 21.00 -35.97 -35.29
CA SER A 1 21.42 -35.81 -33.92
C SER A 1 20.30 -35.11 -33.16
N ASP A 2 19.42 -35.95 -32.64
CA ASP A 2 18.28 -35.57 -31.83
C ASP A 2 18.75 -35.21 -30.42
N GLY A 3 18.51 -33.97 -30.00
CA GLY A 3 18.69 -33.50 -28.65
C GLY A 3 17.34 -33.23 -27.99
N SER A 4 16.63 -34.29 -27.65
CA SER A 4 15.39 -34.18 -26.86
C SER A 4 15.74 -34.04 -25.38
N SER A 5 15.50 -32.86 -24.78
CA SER A 5 15.56 -32.66 -23.34
C SER A 5 14.30 -33.20 -22.65
N PRO A 6 14.41 -33.87 -21.51
CA PRO A 6 13.23 -34.46 -20.85
C PRO A 6 12.43 -33.44 -20.11
N VAL A 7 11.13 -33.43 -20.39
CA VAL A 7 10.10 -32.76 -19.61
C VAL A 7 10.03 -33.40 -18.22
N LYS A 8 10.35 -32.64 -17.16
CA LYS A 8 10.12 -33.07 -15.78
C LYS A 8 8.64 -32.87 -15.43
N THR A 9 7.92 -33.97 -15.34
CA THR A 9 6.59 -34.01 -14.76
C THR A 9 6.70 -33.77 -13.26
N LEU A 10 6.18 -32.67 -12.76
CA LEU A 10 6.05 -32.41 -11.34
C LEU A 10 4.80 -33.09 -10.82
N SER A 11 5.01 -34.09 -9.97
CA SER A 11 3.98 -34.76 -9.17
C SER A 11 3.33 -33.77 -8.22
N SER A 12 2.00 -33.67 -8.25
CA SER A 12 1.20 -32.88 -7.32
C SER A 12 1.25 -33.50 -5.94
N THR A 13 1.99 -32.88 -5.03
CA THR A 13 1.88 -33.15 -3.60
C THR A 13 1.00 -32.05 -3.00
N GLU A 14 -0.19 -32.42 -2.59
CA GLU A 14 -1.08 -31.53 -1.84
C GLU A 14 -0.41 -31.14 -0.53
N HIS A 15 -0.06 -29.86 -0.40
CA HIS A 15 0.29 -29.27 0.89
C HIS A 15 -0.90 -28.44 1.37
N PRO A 16 -1.33 -28.60 2.62
CA PRO A 16 -2.37 -27.76 3.18
C PRO A 16 -1.86 -26.31 3.27
N ILE A 17 -2.65 -25.41 2.71
CA ILE A 17 -2.42 -23.97 2.82
C ILE A 17 -2.59 -23.60 4.29
N ALA A 18 -1.50 -23.36 4.98
CA ALA A 18 -1.54 -22.72 6.27
C ALA A 18 -1.99 -21.27 6.07
N THR A 19 -3.21 -20.97 6.47
CA THR A 19 -3.71 -19.61 6.59
C THR A 19 -2.92 -18.93 7.70
N THR A 20 -1.88 -18.21 7.32
CA THR A 20 -1.18 -17.34 8.26
C THR A 20 -2.05 -16.12 8.46
N ASP A 21 -2.80 -16.15 9.56
CA ASP A 21 -3.49 -14.98 10.11
C ASP A 21 -2.43 -13.94 10.50
N ARG A 22 -2.17 -13.01 9.59
CA ARG A 22 -1.27 -11.89 9.85
C ARG A 22 -2.06 -10.85 10.61
N GLN A 23 -2.08 -10.99 11.92
CA GLN A 23 -2.52 -9.92 12.81
C GLN A 23 -1.70 -8.66 12.51
N GLN A 24 -2.35 -7.72 11.85
CA GLN A 24 -1.89 -6.34 11.81
C GLN A 24 -1.86 -5.81 13.23
N THR A 25 -0.67 -5.59 13.75
CA THR A 25 -0.47 -4.90 15.02
C THR A 25 -0.78 -3.43 14.79
N THR A 26 -2.03 -3.06 15.04
CA THR A 26 -2.41 -1.65 15.18
C THR A 26 -1.84 -1.15 16.49
N ALA A 27 -0.85 -0.27 16.43
CA ALA A 27 -0.43 0.50 17.58
C ALA A 27 -1.58 1.45 17.97
N HIS A 28 -2.42 0.99 18.92
CA HIS A 28 -3.38 1.83 19.59
C HIS A 28 -2.63 2.76 20.56
N THR A 29 -2.50 4.02 20.21
CA THR A 29 -2.30 5.04 21.22
C THR A 29 -3.68 5.47 21.68
N SER A 30 -4.04 5.02 22.89
CA SER A 30 -5.26 5.36 23.58
C SER A 30 -5.21 6.80 24.08
N GLU A 31 -6.14 7.65 23.65
CA GLU A 31 -6.74 8.66 24.51
C GLU A 31 -8.24 8.71 24.22
N THR A 32 -8.98 8.27 25.21
CA THR A 32 -10.43 8.21 25.27
C THR A 32 -10.98 9.62 25.47
N ALA A 33 -11.55 10.19 24.42
CA ALA A 33 -12.65 11.14 24.55
C ALA A 33 -13.74 10.64 23.60
N ASP A 34 -14.88 10.31 24.18
CA ASP A 34 -16.10 9.88 23.50
C ASP A 34 -16.64 11.06 22.66
N ASN A 35 -16.12 11.21 21.44
CA ASN A 35 -16.57 12.20 20.47
C ASN A 35 -17.22 11.47 19.31
N GLN A 36 -18.55 11.53 19.24
CA GLN A 36 -19.37 11.02 18.12
C GLN A 36 -18.96 11.62 16.75
N ASP A 37 -18.11 12.62 16.73
CA ASP A 37 -17.63 13.33 15.53
C ASP A 37 -16.19 12.96 15.13
N ASP A 38 -15.65 11.88 15.70
CA ASP A 38 -14.28 11.45 15.43
C ASP A 38 -14.18 10.53 14.22
N PHE A 39 -12.99 10.46 13.61
CA PHE A 39 -12.75 9.61 12.44
C PHE A 39 -11.38 8.92 12.52
N ASP A 40 -11.26 7.80 11.84
CA ASP A 40 -10.00 7.11 11.56
C ASP A 40 -9.62 7.31 10.10
N ILE A 41 -8.31 7.36 9.83
CA ILE A 41 -7.78 7.41 8.47
C ILE A 41 -6.67 6.38 8.31
N GLN A 42 -6.74 5.62 7.23
CA GLN A 42 -5.75 4.60 6.90
C GLN A 42 -5.11 4.91 5.56
N PHE A 43 -3.81 4.63 5.46
CA PHE A 43 -2.99 4.87 4.28
C PHE A 43 -2.57 3.55 3.63
N PHE A 44 -2.68 3.49 2.30
CA PHE A 44 -2.41 2.31 1.49
C PHE A 44 -1.42 2.68 0.38
N PRO A 45 -0.12 2.48 0.58
CA PRO A 45 0.86 2.66 -0.48
C PRO A 45 0.60 1.70 -1.64
N GLU A 46 0.70 2.18 -2.87
CA GLU A 46 0.64 1.32 -4.06
C GLU A 46 1.79 0.31 -4.02
N GLY A 47 1.46 -0.97 -4.22
CA GLY A 47 2.42 -2.07 -4.04
C GLY A 47 2.56 -2.55 -2.59
N GLY A 48 1.81 -1.97 -1.62
CA GLY A 48 1.70 -2.44 -0.24
C GLY A 48 2.69 -1.80 0.74
N HIS A 49 3.81 -1.26 0.28
CA HIS A 49 4.89 -0.71 1.11
C HIS A 49 5.39 0.62 0.59
N LEU A 50 5.82 1.51 1.50
CA LEU A 50 6.61 2.68 1.10
C LEU A 50 8.06 2.25 0.91
N LEU A 51 8.58 2.48 -0.29
CA LEU A 51 9.94 2.09 -0.69
C LEU A 51 10.69 3.30 -1.28
N PRO A 52 12.01 3.42 -1.07
CA PRO A 52 12.82 4.52 -1.61
C PRO A 52 13.11 4.31 -3.11
N LEU A 53 12.07 4.08 -3.92
CA LEU A 53 12.14 3.74 -5.35
C LEU A 53 11.66 4.87 -6.26
N GLY A 54 11.53 6.09 -5.73
CA GLY A 54 10.98 7.24 -6.44
C GLY A 54 9.56 7.58 -5.99
N ALA A 55 8.81 8.27 -6.84
CA ALA A 55 7.46 8.69 -6.51
C ALA A 55 6.50 7.49 -6.48
N GLN A 56 5.78 7.35 -5.37
CA GLN A 56 4.74 6.34 -5.17
C GLN A 56 3.39 7.01 -4.91
N VAL A 57 2.32 6.35 -5.33
CA VAL A 57 0.96 6.75 -4.99
C VAL A 57 0.58 6.14 -3.65
N VAL A 58 0.01 6.94 -2.78
CA VAL A 58 -0.57 6.51 -1.51
C VAL A 58 -2.05 6.81 -1.55
N ALA A 59 -2.87 5.78 -1.52
CA ALA A 59 -4.31 5.91 -1.33
C ALA A 59 -4.63 6.04 0.15
N PHE A 60 -5.78 6.61 0.48
CA PHE A 60 -6.27 6.67 1.84
C PHE A 60 -7.79 6.51 1.91
N LYS A 61 -8.26 6.13 3.09
CA LYS A 61 -9.68 6.05 3.43
C LYS A 61 -9.91 6.62 4.83
N ALA A 62 -10.85 7.56 4.94
CA ALA A 62 -11.32 8.10 6.20
C ALA A 62 -12.73 7.60 6.52
N ILE A 63 -12.91 7.12 7.76
CA ILE A 63 -14.17 6.53 8.25
C ILE A 63 -14.46 7.10 9.64
N GLY A 64 -15.68 7.56 9.87
CA GLY A 64 -16.16 8.01 11.17
C GLY A 64 -16.39 6.85 12.15
N THR A 65 -16.58 7.17 13.41
CA THR A 65 -16.92 6.19 14.47
C THR A 65 -18.25 5.48 14.21
N ASP A 66 -19.12 6.09 13.41
CA ASP A 66 -20.39 5.49 12.95
C ASP A 66 -20.23 4.53 11.77
N GLY A 67 -18.99 4.33 11.27
CA GLY A 67 -18.68 3.51 10.11
C GLY A 67 -18.96 4.19 8.75
N LEU A 68 -19.41 5.43 8.76
CA LEU A 68 -19.67 6.17 7.52
C LEU A 68 -18.39 6.85 7.01
N SER A 69 -18.39 7.15 5.73
CA SER A 69 -17.26 7.83 5.10
C SER A 69 -17.19 9.31 5.51
N VAL A 70 -16.00 9.78 5.84
CA VAL A 70 -15.74 11.17 6.22
C VAL A 70 -14.89 11.84 5.14
N GLU A 71 -15.39 12.94 4.57
CA GLU A 71 -14.61 13.76 3.65
C GLU A 71 -13.56 14.56 4.42
N VAL A 72 -12.31 14.47 3.96
CA VAL A 72 -11.18 15.08 4.65
C VAL A 72 -10.26 15.81 3.68
N THR A 73 -9.56 16.81 4.21
CA THR A 73 -8.42 17.47 3.57
C THR A 73 -7.24 17.48 4.53
N GLY A 74 -6.02 17.59 4.04
CA GLY A 74 -4.87 17.59 4.92
C GLY A 74 -3.56 17.85 4.22
N LYS A 75 -2.49 17.85 5.03
CA LYS A 75 -1.12 18.03 4.58
C LYS A 75 -0.24 16.93 5.15
N VAL A 76 0.70 16.49 4.34
CA VAL A 76 1.70 15.49 4.72
C VAL A 76 3.02 16.21 4.99
N PHE A 77 3.66 15.82 6.07
CA PHE A 77 4.95 16.37 6.53
C PHE A 77 5.95 15.24 6.75
N ASP A 78 7.22 15.56 6.68
CA ASP A 78 8.28 14.67 7.12
C ASP A 78 8.53 14.78 8.64
N SER A 79 9.43 13.97 9.17
CA SER A 79 9.79 13.95 10.59
C SER A 79 10.42 15.25 11.10
N ALA A 80 10.92 16.11 10.19
CA ALA A 80 11.43 17.44 10.51
C ALA A 80 10.35 18.52 10.44
N GLY A 81 9.10 18.16 10.17
CA GLY A 81 7.97 19.10 10.04
C GLY A 81 7.95 19.87 8.71
N ARG A 82 8.72 19.44 7.71
CA ARG A 82 8.71 20.07 6.40
C ARG A 82 7.52 19.55 5.59
N PHE A 83 6.81 20.47 4.96
CA PHE A 83 5.70 20.13 4.06
C PHE A 83 6.19 19.28 2.88
N VAL A 84 5.45 18.22 2.59
CA VAL A 84 5.75 17.29 1.50
C VAL A 84 4.70 17.35 0.41
N THR A 85 3.42 17.17 0.75
CA THR A 85 2.30 17.17 -0.21
C THR A 85 0.97 17.43 0.50
N GLU A 86 -0.08 17.64 -0.29
CA GLU A 86 -1.45 17.75 0.19
C GLU A 86 -2.23 16.47 -0.09
N LEU A 87 -3.29 16.25 0.69
CA LEU A 87 -4.26 15.21 0.45
C LEU A 87 -5.69 15.77 0.54
N ALA A 88 -6.58 15.24 -0.27
CA ALA A 88 -7.99 15.56 -0.22
C ALA A 88 -8.82 14.35 -0.66
N SER A 89 -9.98 14.18 -0.03
CA SER A 89 -10.95 13.18 -0.46
C SER A 89 -11.47 13.51 -1.86
N ILE A 90 -11.56 12.48 -2.69
CA ILE A 90 -12.10 12.55 -4.04
C ILE A 90 -13.53 12.00 -4.06
N HIS A 91 -13.77 10.96 -3.28
CA HIS A 91 -15.06 10.28 -3.20
C HIS A 91 -15.21 9.48 -1.92
N LYS A 92 -16.25 9.73 -1.15
CA LYS A 92 -16.61 8.94 0.05
C LYS A 92 -15.43 8.71 1.00
N GLY A 93 -14.75 9.78 1.40
CA GLY A 93 -13.60 9.72 2.31
C GLY A 93 -12.36 9.03 1.72
N MET A 94 -12.38 8.68 0.45
CA MET A 94 -11.23 8.11 -0.26
C MET A 94 -10.52 9.16 -1.09
N GLY A 95 -9.21 9.07 -1.13
CA GLY A 95 -8.37 9.91 -1.97
C GLY A 95 -7.02 9.26 -2.21
N ARG A 96 -6.15 10.00 -2.89
CA ARG A 96 -4.77 9.59 -3.14
C ARG A 96 -3.89 10.81 -3.29
N PHE A 97 -2.63 10.64 -2.95
CA PHE A 97 -1.58 11.63 -3.16
C PHE A 97 -0.29 10.95 -3.62
N SER A 98 0.66 11.74 -4.09
CA SER A 98 1.98 11.23 -4.46
C SER A 98 2.99 11.59 -3.37
N LEU A 99 3.86 10.63 -3.04
CA LEU A 99 4.94 10.75 -2.08
C LEU A 99 6.22 10.18 -2.70
N THR A 100 7.36 10.83 -2.47
CA THR A 100 8.68 10.28 -2.78
C THR A 100 9.37 9.87 -1.48
N PRO A 101 9.20 8.60 -1.06
CA PRO A 101 9.72 8.14 0.22
C PRO A 101 11.24 8.13 0.22
N GLN A 102 11.84 8.47 1.36
CA GLN A 102 13.29 8.39 1.57
C GLN A 102 13.57 7.44 2.72
N TYR A 103 14.51 6.54 2.53
CA TYR A 103 14.91 5.61 3.58
C TYR A 103 15.34 6.34 4.86
N GLY A 104 14.85 5.86 6.01
CA GLY A 104 15.12 6.48 7.31
C GLY A 104 14.26 7.70 7.64
N GLN A 105 13.41 8.16 6.71
CA GLN A 105 12.44 9.22 6.99
C GLN A 105 11.10 8.63 7.45
N ARG A 106 10.47 9.33 8.39
CA ARG A 106 9.08 9.10 8.78
C ARG A 106 8.22 10.24 8.26
N TYR A 107 6.98 9.94 7.99
CA TYR A 107 6.00 10.89 7.49
C TYR A 107 4.74 10.85 8.34
N TYR A 108 4.07 11.99 8.48
CA TYR A 108 2.77 12.08 9.12
C TYR A 108 1.86 13.02 8.33
N ALA A 109 0.57 12.82 8.47
CA ALA A 109 -0.45 13.70 7.92
C ALA A 109 -1.19 14.44 9.03
N GLU A 110 -1.43 15.73 8.84
CA GLU A 110 -2.40 16.51 9.60
C GLU A 110 -3.65 16.62 8.74
N VAL A 111 -4.73 16.00 9.20
CA VAL A 111 -5.95 15.79 8.44
C VAL A 111 -7.12 16.44 9.15
N THR A 112 -7.91 17.18 8.40
CA THR A 112 -9.08 17.90 8.90
C THR A 112 -10.34 17.38 8.24
N ALA A 113 -11.30 16.94 9.01
CA ALA A 113 -12.63 16.56 8.55
C ALA A 113 -13.52 17.80 8.33
N GLN A 114 -14.62 17.63 7.60
CA GLN A 114 -15.56 18.73 7.32
C GLN A 114 -16.18 19.38 8.57
N ASN A 115 -16.33 18.61 9.65
CA ASN A 115 -16.81 19.10 10.95
C ASN A 115 -15.75 19.90 11.73
N GLY A 116 -14.53 20.06 11.21
CA GLY A 116 -13.41 20.77 11.83
C GLY A 116 -12.54 19.92 12.74
N THR A 117 -12.84 18.63 12.93
CA THR A 117 -12.01 17.72 13.72
C THR A 117 -10.66 17.52 13.01
N ILE A 118 -9.56 17.66 13.76
CA ILE A 118 -8.19 17.53 13.24
C ILE A 118 -7.56 16.28 13.85
N ARG A 119 -6.91 15.50 12.98
CA ARG A 119 -6.13 14.33 13.37
C ARG A 119 -4.71 14.41 12.81
N LYS A 120 -3.75 14.04 13.66
CA LYS A 120 -2.37 13.80 13.25
C LYS A 120 -2.14 12.30 13.23
N VAL A 121 -1.82 11.75 12.05
CA VAL A 121 -1.69 10.31 11.83
C VAL A 121 -0.38 10.02 11.11
N GLU A 122 0.37 9.06 11.60
CA GLU A 122 1.60 8.61 10.94
C GLU A 122 1.29 7.79 9.68
N LEU A 123 2.10 7.98 8.65
CA LEU A 123 2.09 7.13 7.48
C LEU A 123 2.85 5.82 7.78
N PRO A 124 2.64 4.76 6.97
CA PRO A 124 3.45 3.56 7.06
C PRO A 124 4.96 3.87 6.99
N GLU A 125 5.76 3.07 7.68
CA GLU A 125 7.22 3.24 7.64
C GLU A 125 7.78 3.00 6.24
N VAL A 126 8.87 3.72 5.93
CA VAL A 126 9.62 3.47 4.69
C VAL A 126 10.52 2.27 4.89
N GLU A 127 10.21 1.19 4.20
CA GLU A 127 11.02 -0.03 4.25
C GLU A 127 12.32 0.13 3.47
N ARG A 128 13.36 -0.54 3.96
CA ARG A 128 14.68 -0.49 3.36
C ARG A 128 14.74 -1.26 2.05
N SER A 129 14.07 -2.40 2.01
CA SER A 129 14.16 -3.39 0.96
C SER A 129 12.78 -3.92 0.62
N GLY A 130 12.52 -4.11 -0.66
CA GLY A 130 11.25 -4.63 -1.12
C GLY A 130 11.03 -4.45 -2.61
N CYS A 131 9.90 -4.95 -3.09
CA CYS A 131 9.43 -4.69 -4.45
C CYS A 131 8.03 -4.07 -4.41
N SER A 132 7.73 -3.27 -5.40
CA SER A 132 6.43 -2.64 -5.59
C SER A 132 5.90 -2.99 -6.97
N LEU A 133 4.61 -3.29 -7.05
CA LEU A 133 3.90 -3.56 -8.28
C LEU A 133 2.90 -2.45 -8.56
N THR A 134 3.07 -1.78 -9.68
CA THR A 134 2.12 -0.80 -10.21
C THR A 134 1.39 -1.37 -11.41
N VAL A 135 0.07 -1.28 -11.40
CA VAL A 135 -0.78 -1.77 -12.49
C VAL A 135 -1.50 -0.61 -13.16
N ALA A 136 -1.21 -0.40 -14.42
CA ALA A 136 -1.90 0.58 -15.24
C ALA A 136 -2.81 -0.14 -16.26
N ASN A 137 -4.09 0.23 -16.26
CA ASN A 137 -5.07 -0.30 -17.19
C ASN A 137 -5.59 0.82 -18.10
N TRP A 138 -4.90 1.05 -19.19
CA TRP A 138 -5.34 2.04 -20.17
C TRP A 138 -6.02 1.38 -21.38
N ARG A 139 -5.27 0.81 -22.31
CA ARG A 139 -5.76 0.01 -23.44
C ARG A 139 -5.25 -1.43 -23.35
N ARG A 140 -4.26 -1.63 -22.53
CA ARG A 140 -3.64 -2.91 -22.16
C ARG A 140 -3.39 -2.87 -20.67
N LEU A 141 -3.37 -4.03 -20.07
CA LEU A 141 -2.88 -4.19 -18.70
C LEU A 141 -1.35 -4.08 -18.74
N LEU A 142 -0.82 -3.06 -18.11
CA LEU A 142 0.61 -2.84 -17.96
C LEU A 142 0.96 -3.05 -16.49
N CYS A 143 1.86 -3.96 -16.23
CA CYS A 143 2.39 -4.24 -14.90
C CYS A 143 3.83 -3.76 -14.84
N TYR A 144 4.12 -2.86 -13.91
CA TYR A 144 5.47 -2.38 -13.65
C TYR A 144 5.90 -2.87 -12.29
N MET A 145 6.97 -3.64 -12.25
CA MET A 145 7.61 -4.05 -11.01
C MET A 145 8.87 -3.23 -10.80
N SER A 146 8.96 -2.62 -9.64
CA SER A 146 10.16 -1.91 -9.18
C SER A 146 10.68 -2.59 -7.92
N ALA A 147 11.98 -2.81 -7.84
CA ALA A 147 12.62 -3.47 -6.71
C ALA A 147 13.81 -2.66 -6.22
N THR A 148 14.11 -2.75 -4.93
CA THR A 148 15.33 -2.17 -4.36
C THR A 148 16.55 -2.91 -4.88
N PRO A 149 17.73 -2.25 -4.99
CA PRO A 149 18.93 -2.82 -5.62
C PRO A 149 19.50 -4.07 -4.94
N ASP A 150 19.10 -4.33 -3.71
CA ASP A 150 19.50 -5.51 -2.93
C ASP A 150 18.67 -6.76 -3.24
N LEU A 151 17.55 -6.62 -3.96
CA LEU A 151 16.77 -7.75 -4.44
C LEU A 151 17.30 -8.23 -5.79
N ASP A 152 17.46 -9.55 -5.90
CA ASP A 152 17.82 -10.21 -7.14
C ASP A 152 16.58 -10.27 -8.07
N PRO A 153 16.60 -9.59 -9.22
CA PRO A 153 15.46 -9.60 -10.15
C PRO A 153 15.09 -11.00 -10.67
N GLU A 154 16.06 -11.92 -10.76
CA GLU A 154 15.83 -13.30 -11.23
C GLU A 154 15.02 -14.13 -10.23
N ARG A 155 14.86 -13.65 -8.99
CA ARG A 155 14.05 -14.29 -7.95
C ARG A 155 12.66 -13.71 -7.83
N LEU A 156 12.32 -12.74 -8.65
CA LEU A 156 11.00 -12.11 -8.67
C LEU A 156 10.19 -12.64 -9.84
N ALA A 157 8.93 -12.91 -9.60
CA ALA A 157 7.99 -13.38 -10.64
C ALA A 157 6.67 -12.62 -10.52
N ILE A 158 6.08 -12.32 -11.67
CA ILE A 158 4.72 -11.76 -11.75
C ILE A 158 3.79 -12.86 -12.27
N MET A 159 2.70 -13.06 -11.56
CA MET A 159 1.65 -13.99 -11.98
C MET A 159 0.31 -13.29 -12.06
N ILE A 160 -0.36 -13.39 -13.19
CA ILE A 160 -1.71 -12.86 -13.38
C ILE A 160 -2.72 -14.00 -13.31
N LEU A 161 -3.62 -13.92 -12.30
CA LEU A 161 -4.68 -14.89 -12.12
C LEU A 161 -6.05 -14.24 -12.37
N CYS A 162 -6.92 -14.98 -13.05
CA CYS A 162 -8.32 -14.59 -13.21
C CYS A 162 -9.21 -15.81 -12.99
N ARG A 163 -10.16 -15.71 -12.04
CA ARG A 163 -11.10 -16.78 -11.70
C ARG A 163 -10.41 -18.15 -11.47
N GLY A 164 -9.27 -18.12 -10.77
CA GLY A 164 -8.52 -19.35 -10.46
C GLY A 164 -7.67 -19.91 -11.62
N LYS A 165 -7.59 -19.21 -12.74
CA LYS A 165 -6.73 -19.59 -13.87
C LYS A 165 -5.58 -18.61 -14.02
N ILE A 166 -4.38 -19.15 -14.25
CA ILE A 166 -3.20 -18.36 -14.60
C ILE A 166 -3.38 -17.87 -16.04
N LEU A 167 -3.33 -16.55 -16.24
CA LEU A 167 -3.42 -15.92 -17.57
C LEU A 167 -2.04 -15.63 -18.14
N ALA A 168 -1.08 -15.23 -17.30
CA ALA A 168 0.29 -14.97 -17.66
C ALA A 168 1.20 -15.15 -16.44
N SER A 169 2.48 -15.49 -16.69
CA SER A 169 3.55 -15.52 -15.68
C SER A 169 4.88 -15.17 -16.35
N GLU A 170 5.67 -14.35 -15.71
CA GLU A 170 7.04 -13.99 -16.08
C GLU A 170 7.94 -14.00 -14.85
#